data_f249681d554211655d06e944c20f5aea
#
_entry.id   f249681d554211655d06e944c20f5aea
#
_cell.length_a   1.000
_cell.length_b   1.000
_cell.length_c   1.000
_cell.angle_alpha   90.00
_cell.angle_beta   90.00
_cell.angle_gamma   90.00
#
_symmetry.space_group_name_H-M   'P 1'
#
loop_
_entity.id
_entity.type
_entity.pdbx_description
1 polymer ?
#
loop_
_entity_poly.entity_id
_entity_poly.type
_entity_poly.pdbx_seq_one_letter_code
_entity_poly.pdbx_strand_id
1 'polypeptide(L)'
;LYKDYFAAQGVECVLFPTTLLAAPKIDAVTGSSSGKLPYTVGGVAKQTARDTFGTCIFNTDPCTNAGIPSLSIPAGLTAGGLPVGMEIDGPLGSDSNLLAIGMGIEAVWGSVKAPAV
;
A
#
# COMPACT_ATOMS: atom_id res chain seq x y z
N LEU A 1 -8.13 -19.46 3.06
CA LEU A 1 -6.72 -19.20 2.79
C LEU A 1 -6.16 -18.10 3.70
N TYR A 2 -6.71 -16.87 3.67
CA TYR A 2 -6.25 -15.78 4.54
C TYR A 2 -6.56 -16.04 6.03
N LYS A 3 -7.74 -16.58 6.35
CA LYS A 3 -8.11 -16.95 7.73
C LYS A 3 -7.09 -17.86 8.39
N ASP A 4 -6.62 -18.86 7.65
CA ASP A 4 -5.70 -19.87 8.16
C ASP A 4 -4.27 -19.34 8.24
N TYR A 5 -3.94 -18.36 7.38
CA TYR A 5 -2.60 -17.78 7.32
C TYR A 5 -2.18 -17.11 8.63
N PHE A 6 -3.00 -16.20 9.16
CA PHE A 6 -2.67 -15.47 10.40
C PHE A 6 -2.47 -16.43 11.57
N ALA A 7 -3.37 -17.41 11.72
CA ALA A 7 -3.27 -18.43 12.76
C ALA A 7 -2.04 -19.34 12.58
N ALA A 8 -1.77 -19.78 11.35
CA ALA A 8 -0.65 -20.66 11.04
C ALA A 8 0.71 -19.97 11.22
N GLN A 9 0.79 -18.68 10.95
CA GLN A 9 2.03 -17.90 11.11
C GLN A 9 2.16 -17.27 12.52
N GLY A 10 1.11 -17.32 13.34
CA GLY A 10 1.11 -16.72 14.67
C GLY A 10 1.29 -15.19 14.63
N VAL A 11 0.74 -14.54 13.61
CA VAL A 11 0.83 -13.08 13.42
C VAL A 11 -0.55 -12.45 13.53
N GLU A 12 -0.60 -11.23 14.07
CA GLU A 12 -1.83 -10.46 14.24
C GLU A 12 -2.18 -9.63 13.00
N CYS A 13 -1.18 -9.26 12.21
CA CYS A 13 -1.35 -8.57 10.94
C CYS A 13 -0.17 -8.84 10.00
N VAL A 14 -0.32 -8.46 8.74
CA VAL A 14 0.77 -8.34 7.76
C VAL A 14 0.91 -6.88 7.36
N LEU A 15 2.14 -6.42 7.17
CA LEU A 15 2.47 -5.03 6.82
C LEU A 15 3.16 -5.00 5.46
N PHE A 16 2.69 -4.11 4.57
CA PHE A 16 3.25 -3.96 3.23
C PHE A 16 2.94 -2.55 2.67
N PRO A 17 3.61 -2.09 1.61
CA PRO A 17 3.23 -0.84 0.94
C PRO A 17 1.80 -0.90 0.40
N THR A 18 0.96 0.09 0.68
CA THR A 18 -0.43 0.14 0.21
C THR A 18 -0.49 0.03 -1.32
N THR A 19 0.41 0.73 -2.02
CA THR A 19 0.56 0.62 -3.46
C THR A 19 2.00 0.36 -3.85
N LEU A 20 2.21 -0.35 -4.96
CA LEU A 20 3.57 -0.69 -5.45
C LEU A 20 4.31 0.50 -6.06
N LEU A 21 3.62 1.62 -6.29
CA LEU A 21 4.21 2.83 -6.86
C LEU A 21 3.54 4.08 -6.29
N ALA A 22 4.29 5.17 -6.26
CA ALA A 22 3.73 6.50 -6.00
C ALA A 22 2.80 6.91 -7.15
N ALA A 23 1.90 7.84 -6.88
CA ALA A 23 0.95 8.35 -7.87
C ALA A 23 1.68 8.81 -9.14
N PRO A 24 1.39 8.22 -10.31
CA PRO A 24 1.95 8.66 -11.57
C PRO A 24 1.33 9.98 -12.02
N LYS A 25 2.03 10.70 -12.90
CA LYS A 25 1.43 11.87 -13.56
C LYS A 25 0.27 11.44 -14.44
N ILE A 26 -0.78 12.23 -14.46
CA ILE A 26 -1.90 12.05 -15.38
C ILE A 26 -1.41 12.36 -16.79
N ASP A 27 -1.53 11.39 -17.68
CA ASP A 27 -1.28 11.60 -19.10
C ASP A 27 -2.51 12.27 -19.73
N ALA A 28 -2.30 13.42 -20.39
CA ALA A 28 -3.38 14.21 -20.97
C ALA A 28 -4.10 13.51 -22.14
N VAL A 29 -3.48 12.52 -22.78
CA VAL A 29 -3.99 11.82 -23.95
C VAL A 29 -4.60 10.46 -23.59
N THR A 30 -3.91 9.67 -22.75
CA THR A 30 -4.28 8.29 -22.44
C THR A 30 -4.83 8.10 -21.03
N GLY A 31 -4.73 9.11 -20.18
CA GLY A 31 -5.00 9.00 -18.74
C GLY A 31 -3.89 8.28 -18.00
N SER A 32 -4.00 8.23 -16.68
CA SER A 32 -2.97 7.63 -15.81
C SER A 32 -3.07 6.10 -15.68
N SER A 33 -4.14 5.50 -16.17
CA SER A 33 -4.43 4.07 -15.97
C SER A 33 -3.90 3.14 -17.06
N SER A 34 -3.42 3.69 -18.18
CA SER A 34 -2.96 2.91 -19.33
C SER A 34 -1.44 2.78 -19.38
N GLY A 35 -1.00 1.65 -19.90
CA GLY A 35 0.42 1.36 -20.13
C GLY A 35 1.20 0.90 -18.90
N LYS A 36 2.38 0.37 -19.16
CA LYS A 36 3.34 -0.07 -18.15
C LYS A 36 4.26 1.08 -17.77
N LEU A 37 4.55 1.21 -16.50
CA LEU A 37 5.44 2.26 -16.00
C LEU A 37 6.89 1.79 -15.96
N PRO A 38 7.85 2.63 -16.40
CA PRO A 38 9.26 2.33 -16.23
C PRO A 38 9.69 2.56 -14.77
N TYR A 39 10.58 1.71 -14.28
CA TYR A 39 11.24 1.88 -12.99
C TYR A 39 12.68 1.34 -13.06
N THR A 40 13.52 1.72 -12.11
CA THR A 40 14.92 1.30 -12.08
C THR A 40 15.25 0.63 -10.75
N VAL A 41 15.88 -0.54 -10.82
CA VAL A 41 16.37 -1.26 -9.65
C VAL A 41 17.83 -1.63 -9.89
N GLY A 42 18.71 -1.23 -8.97
CA GLY A 42 20.15 -1.49 -9.10
C GLY A 42 20.78 -0.94 -10.39
N GLY A 43 20.28 0.18 -10.90
CA GLY A 43 20.73 0.76 -12.17
C GLY A 43 20.16 0.11 -13.43
N VAL A 44 19.33 -0.93 -13.28
CA VAL A 44 18.70 -1.64 -14.42
C VAL A 44 17.29 -1.10 -14.66
N ALA A 45 17.03 -0.62 -15.87
CA ALA A 45 15.71 -0.19 -16.29
C ALA A 45 14.78 -1.39 -16.46
N LYS A 46 13.59 -1.31 -15.89
CA LYS A 46 12.52 -2.32 -15.94
C LYS A 46 11.18 -1.66 -16.24
N GLN A 47 10.19 -2.47 -16.51
CA GLN A 47 8.79 -2.04 -16.63
C GLN A 47 7.92 -2.86 -15.70
N THR A 48 6.84 -2.26 -15.19
CA THR A 48 5.84 -2.98 -14.39
C THR A 48 5.27 -4.16 -15.19
N ALA A 49 5.04 -5.28 -14.53
CA ALA A 49 4.47 -6.47 -15.17
C ALA A 49 3.02 -6.23 -15.63
N ARG A 50 2.29 -5.40 -14.87
CA ARG A 50 0.90 -4.99 -15.14
C ARG A 50 0.87 -3.55 -15.66
N ASP A 51 -0.28 -3.13 -16.16
CA ASP A 51 -0.54 -1.71 -16.43
C ASP A 51 -0.53 -0.88 -15.15
N THR A 52 -0.62 0.42 -15.27
CA THR A 52 -0.60 1.35 -14.13
C THR A 52 -1.69 1.04 -13.12
N PHE A 53 -2.93 0.85 -13.58
CA PHE A 53 -4.06 0.56 -12.72
C PHE A 53 -3.88 -0.76 -11.97
N GLY A 54 -3.60 -1.87 -12.68
CA GLY A 54 -3.37 -3.18 -12.07
C GLY A 54 -2.16 -3.22 -11.14
N THR A 55 -1.18 -2.32 -11.34
CA THR A 55 -0.05 -2.19 -10.43
C THR A 55 -0.44 -1.44 -9.15
N CYS A 56 -1.25 -0.38 -9.27
CA CYS A 56 -1.72 0.39 -8.11
C CYS A 56 -2.58 -0.44 -7.16
N ILE A 57 -3.50 -1.25 -7.70
CA ILE A 57 -4.43 -2.05 -6.88
C ILE A 57 -3.87 -3.39 -6.42
N PHE A 58 -2.66 -3.76 -6.84
CA PHE A 58 -2.14 -5.12 -6.65
C PHE A 58 -2.10 -5.57 -5.20
N ASN A 59 -1.74 -4.69 -4.28
CA ASN A 59 -1.64 -5.00 -2.86
C ASN A 59 -2.99 -4.90 -2.13
N THR A 60 -3.87 -3.99 -2.53
CA THR A 60 -5.17 -3.77 -1.88
C THR A 60 -6.25 -4.75 -2.34
N ASP A 61 -6.07 -5.38 -3.50
CA ASP A 61 -7.03 -6.31 -4.09
C ASP A 61 -7.24 -7.60 -3.27
N PRO A 62 -6.18 -8.25 -2.71
CA PRO A 62 -6.35 -9.47 -1.93
C PRO A 62 -7.21 -9.34 -0.68
N CYS A 63 -7.03 -8.30 0.13
CA CYS A 63 -7.81 -8.07 1.34
C CYS A 63 -9.27 -7.74 1.00
N THR A 64 -9.49 -6.93 -0.02
CA THR A 64 -10.83 -6.58 -0.52
C THR A 64 -11.59 -7.84 -0.96
N ASN A 65 -10.97 -8.70 -1.76
CA ASN A 65 -11.58 -9.95 -2.22
C ASN A 65 -11.79 -10.98 -1.09
N ALA A 66 -10.92 -10.98 -0.10
CA ALA A 66 -11.03 -11.86 1.06
C ALA A 66 -12.06 -11.36 2.09
N GLY A 67 -12.50 -10.11 2.03
CA GLY A 67 -13.40 -9.48 2.98
C GLY A 67 -12.82 -9.38 4.38
N ILE A 68 -11.50 -9.17 4.49
CA ILE A 68 -10.79 -8.96 5.75
C ILE A 68 -10.53 -7.48 5.99
N PRO A 69 -10.43 -7.03 7.26
CA PRO A 69 -10.15 -5.64 7.57
C PRO A 69 -8.72 -5.26 7.16
N SER A 70 -8.59 -4.05 6.65
CA SER A 70 -7.31 -3.45 6.32
C SER A 70 -7.27 -1.97 6.73
N LEU A 71 -6.08 -1.46 7.01
CA LEU A 71 -5.84 -0.08 7.41
C LEU A 71 -4.60 0.45 6.70
N SER A 72 -4.76 1.55 5.95
CA SER A 72 -3.62 2.25 5.36
C SER A 72 -3.15 3.38 6.28
N ILE A 73 -1.84 3.42 6.52
CA ILE A 73 -1.19 4.35 7.46
C ILE A 73 -0.22 5.23 6.66
N PRO A 74 -0.24 6.55 6.84
CA PRO A 74 0.75 7.43 6.22
C PRO A 74 2.17 7.05 6.65
N ALA A 75 3.06 6.79 5.69
CA ALA A 75 4.43 6.33 5.97
C ALA A 75 5.51 7.36 5.61
N GLY A 76 5.14 8.44 4.96
CA GLY A 76 6.07 9.49 4.57
C GLY A 76 5.85 10.00 3.15
N LEU A 77 6.91 10.58 2.58
CA LEU A 77 6.91 11.12 1.23
C LEU A 77 8.04 10.51 0.41
N THR A 78 7.83 10.37 -0.88
CA THR A 78 8.91 10.07 -1.82
C THR A 78 9.89 11.23 -1.90
N ALA A 79 11.06 11.03 -2.52
CA ALA A 79 12.01 12.10 -2.82
C ALA A 79 11.39 13.23 -3.68
N GLY A 80 10.33 12.95 -4.42
CA GLY A 80 9.57 13.92 -5.21
C GLY A 80 8.42 14.59 -4.46
N GLY A 81 8.26 14.33 -3.15
CA GLY A 81 7.20 14.92 -2.31
C GLY A 81 5.82 14.25 -2.42
N LEU A 82 5.71 13.12 -3.10
CA LEU A 82 4.45 12.38 -3.20
C LEU A 82 4.22 11.52 -1.95
N PRO A 83 2.98 11.43 -1.42
CA PRO A 83 2.68 10.64 -0.24
C PRO A 83 2.85 9.14 -0.50
N VAL A 84 3.28 8.43 0.54
CA VAL A 84 3.43 6.98 0.57
C VAL A 84 2.64 6.44 1.76
N GLY A 85 1.86 5.38 1.53
CA GLY A 85 1.14 4.64 2.54
C GLY A 85 1.72 3.24 2.74
N MET A 86 1.63 2.77 3.98
CA MET A 86 1.78 1.36 4.33
C MET A 86 0.43 0.81 4.77
N GLU A 87 0.15 -0.42 4.43
CA GLU A 87 -1.10 -1.09 4.74
C GLU A 87 -0.86 -2.24 5.70
N ILE A 88 -1.76 -2.41 6.65
CA ILE A 88 -1.83 -3.58 7.51
C ILE A 88 -3.14 -4.30 7.28
N ASP A 89 -3.05 -5.60 6.97
CA ASP A 89 -4.19 -6.50 6.87
C ASP A 89 -4.25 -7.39 8.12
N GLY A 90 -5.46 -7.62 8.63
CA GLY A 90 -5.67 -8.48 9.79
C GLY A 90 -6.75 -9.53 9.58
N PRO A 91 -6.87 -10.51 10.48
CA PRO A 91 -7.90 -11.51 10.39
C PRO A 91 -9.31 -10.91 10.49
N LEU A 92 -10.30 -11.61 9.99
CA LEU A 92 -11.69 -11.17 10.03
C LEU A 92 -12.12 -10.83 11.47
N GLY A 93 -12.68 -9.61 11.64
CA GLY A 93 -13.15 -9.11 12.94
C GLY A 93 -12.03 -8.46 13.80
N SER A 94 -10.84 -8.25 13.26
CA SER A 94 -9.72 -7.61 13.96
C SER A 94 -9.67 -6.09 13.81
N ASP A 95 -10.76 -5.44 13.38
CA ASP A 95 -10.79 -3.99 13.10
C ASP A 95 -10.23 -3.14 14.25
N SER A 96 -10.71 -3.39 15.47
CA SER A 96 -10.23 -2.66 16.66
C SER A 96 -8.75 -2.92 16.96
N ASN A 97 -8.28 -4.13 16.68
CA ASN A 97 -6.88 -4.51 16.87
C ASN A 97 -5.98 -3.82 15.85
N LEU A 98 -6.42 -3.77 14.57
CA LEU A 98 -5.70 -3.04 13.53
C LEU A 98 -5.60 -1.55 13.83
N LEU A 99 -6.68 -0.93 14.36
CA LEU A 99 -6.64 0.47 14.78
C LEU A 99 -5.62 0.68 15.91
N ALA A 100 -5.57 -0.21 16.90
CA ALA A 100 -4.60 -0.13 17.99
C ALA A 100 -3.17 -0.31 17.49
N ILE A 101 -2.92 -1.27 16.59
CA ILE A 101 -1.62 -1.47 15.94
C ILE A 101 -1.23 -0.24 15.11
N GLY A 102 -2.16 0.29 14.31
CA GLY A 102 -1.95 1.50 13.51
C GLY A 102 -1.55 2.70 14.35
N MET A 103 -2.23 2.96 15.47
CA MET A 103 -1.86 3.99 16.43
C MET A 103 -0.45 3.78 16.99
N GLY A 104 -0.06 2.54 17.28
CA GLY A 104 1.28 2.20 17.72
C GLY A 104 2.34 2.49 16.65
N ILE A 105 2.05 2.17 15.40
CA ILE A 105 2.94 2.45 14.25
C ILE A 105 3.09 3.97 14.06
N GLU A 106 1.99 4.73 14.09
CA GLU A 106 2.04 6.19 13.98
C GLU A 106 2.84 6.83 15.11
N ALA A 107 2.74 6.31 16.33
CA ALA A 107 3.52 6.79 17.47
C ALA A 107 5.04 6.60 17.28
N VAL A 108 5.45 5.56 16.55
CA VAL A 108 6.87 5.27 16.24
C VAL A 108 7.36 6.08 15.04
N TRP A 109 6.55 6.18 13.98
CA TRP A 109 6.96 6.88 12.75
C TRP A 109 6.84 8.40 12.86
N GLY A 110 6.00 8.88 13.77
CA GLY A 110 5.64 10.29 13.87
C GLY A 110 4.58 10.68 12.83
N SER A 111 4.03 11.87 13.00
CA SER A 111 3.01 12.39 12.10
C SER A 111 3.63 12.82 10.76
N VAL A 112 3.06 12.34 9.66
CA VAL A 112 3.37 12.85 8.34
C VAL A 112 2.74 14.23 8.18
N LYS A 113 3.55 15.22 7.84
CA LYS A 113 3.08 16.59 7.65
C LYS A 113 2.10 16.63 6.48
N ALA A 114 0.93 17.25 6.69
CA ALA A 114 -0.02 17.47 5.60
C ALA A 114 0.62 18.28 4.47
N PRO A 115 0.30 17.98 3.20
CA PRO A 115 0.78 18.79 2.10
C PRO A 115 0.30 20.23 2.24
N ALA A 116 1.16 21.17 1.87
CA ALA A 116 0.74 22.57 1.75
C ALA A 116 -0.24 22.68 0.58
N VAL A 117 -1.44 23.19 0.84
CA VAL A 117 -2.48 23.46 -0.18
C VAL A 117 -2.30 24.91 -0.66
#